data_04b904ef0bae7ef327bc382ef3d55f35
#
_entry.id   04b904ef0bae7ef327bc382ef3d55f35
#
_cell.length_a   1.000
_cell.length_b   1.000
_cell.length_c   1.000
_cell.angle_alpha   90.00
_cell.angle_beta   90.00
_cell.angle_gamma   90.00
#
_symmetry.space_group_name_H-M   'P 1'
#
loop_
_entity.id
_entity.type
_entity.pdbx_description
1 polymer ?
#
loop_
_entity_poly.entity_id
_entity_poly.type
_entity_poly.pdbx_seq_one_letter_code
_entity_poly.pdbx_strand_id
1 'polypeptide(L)'
;MQLRRVGVLGGGPGGLYVARLLKLARPSCDVIVYEQGEPGTTFGFGVGLAAGTQRNLAAADPDTLRDIVTAGCRHDMTMQVGDRVVRVHNDRLIGIARTELLAVLQRHAEKAGVRLEFGARRGAGDVDADTVIAADGISSATREDGDFGGTIEVGRALYLWCGTDFALPDAVFAPAETEHGTFVTHAYPYSGGQSTFLIETDEQTWRRAGFEATTEQISTAQTPSDASDLASLRYLRQAFAAQLRGHALIGNRTRWTRFRTVRCQRWSSGRTVLLGDAAHTAHYSIGSGTKLAMEDAIALVEAMDAEPDAAGAFARYEAARRPPVGRLQELARRSQLWWESFPSRLHLPVEQLMIAYMTRAGNVPLGRFAATNPEVLATALGRYAGRDLETSQLPADITSWVLDRPLRHQGRQLPCRVLAPGSFGTTVPAITDVVSDPWGPAGDAVVARARRAREAGAGGFRFTGPADRPSVLTRMDLAERVRAEAGGLIVVDGPAGLRDDLAAGLVSGRADLVSFTEEAA
;
A
#
# COMPACT_ATOMS: atom_id res chain seq x y z
N MET A 1 19.92 -8.07 29.03
CA MET A 1 19.26 -9.39 29.06
C MET A 1 20.26 -10.49 28.69
N GLN A 2 20.40 -11.53 29.51
CA GLN A 2 21.22 -12.71 29.16
C GLN A 2 20.37 -13.69 28.35
N LEU A 3 20.68 -13.82 27.05
CA LEU A 3 20.08 -14.81 26.15
C LEU A 3 21.11 -15.89 25.81
N ARG A 4 20.82 -17.13 26.10
CA ARG A 4 21.67 -18.28 25.73
C ARG A 4 21.22 -18.87 24.41
N ARG A 5 19.88 -19.00 24.25
CA ARG A 5 19.28 -19.58 23.06
C ARG A 5 18.04 -18.80 22.63
N VAL A 6 17.96 -18.47 21.33
CA VAL A 6 16.80 -17.84 20.68
C VAL A 6 16.33 -18.71 19.52
N GLY A 7 15.05 -19.06 19.53
CA GLY A 7 14.39 -19.71 18.40
C GLY A 7 13.61 -18.70 17.56
N VAL A 8 13.81 -18.72 16.25
CA VAL A 8 13.08 -17.90 15.29
C VAL A 8 12.21 -18.79 14.42
N LEU A 9 10.92 -18.58 14.42
CA LEU A 9 9.97 -19.34 13.61
C LEU A 9 9.71 -18.58 12.31
N GLY A 10 10.09 -19.17 11.17
CA GLY A 10 9.97 -18.61 9.84
C GLY A 10 11.27 -17.98 9.32
N GLY A 11 11.72 -18.48 8.15
CA GLY A 11 12.90 -18.02 7.39
C GLY A 11 12.58 -16.94 6.36
N GLY A 12 11.52 -16.16 6.59
CA GLY A 12 11.22 -14.98 5.78
C GLY A 12 12.17 -13.79 6.07
N PRO A 13 12.01 -12.65 5.35
CA PRO A 13 12.92 -11.51 5.50
C PRO A 13 13.07 -11.00 6.93
N GLY A 14 11.97 -10.94 7.69
CA GLY A 14 12.01 -10.52 9.10
C GLY A 14 12.75 -11.50 9.99
N GLY A 15 12.47 -12.81 9.85
CA GLY A 15 13.08 -13.85 10.67
C GLY A 15 14.59 -14.01 10.43
N LEU A 16 15.02 -14.02 9.16
CA LEU A 16 16.45 -14.07 8.82
C LEU A 16 17.18 -12.81 9.30
N TYR A 17 16.56 -11.65 9.14
CA TYR A 17 17.19 -10.39 9.49
C TYR A 17 17.31 -10.20 11.01
N VAL A 18 16.27 -10.55 11.79
CA VAL A 18 16.37 -10.50 13.26
C VAL A 18 17.41 -11.49 13.79
N ALA A 19 17.49 -12.69 13.22
CA ALA A 19 18.50 -13.69 13.58
C ALA A 19 19.92 -13.18 13.31
N ARG A 20 20.13 -12.56 12.14
CA ARG A 20 21.39 -11.90 11.78
C ARG A 20 21.79 -10.82 12.78
N LEU A 21 20.88 -9.88 13.06
CA LEU A 21 21.15 -8.76 13.98
C LEU A 21 21.41 -9.25 15.41
N LEU A 22 20.69 -10.25 15.88
CA LEU A 22 20.92 -10.87 17.18
C LEU A 22 22.32 -11.45 17.28
N LYS A 23 22.79 -12.15 16.26
CA LYS A 23 24.15 -12.72 16.25
C LYS A 23 25.23 -11.65 16.19
N LEU A 24 24.99 -10.54 15.50
CA LEU A 24 25.91 -9.40 15.49
C LEU A 24 26.02 -8.74 16.87
N ALA A 25 24.87 -8.53 17.53
CA ALA A 25 24.82 -7.93 18.87
C ALA A 25 25.28 -8.90 19.98
N ARG A 26 25.08 -10.22 19.82
CA ARG A 26 25.34 -11.28 20.80
C ARG A 26 25.98 -12.51 20.16
N PRO A 27 27.29 -12.46 19.83
CA PRO A 27 27.97 -13.56 19.13
C PRO A 27 27.92 -14.92 19.87
N SER A 28 27.83 -14.92 21.20
CA SER A 28 27.74 -16.14 22.03
C SER A 28 26.33 -16.73 22.11
N CYS A 29 25.28 -16.02 21.71
CA CYS A 29 23.91 -16.52 21.73
C CYS A 29 23.73 -17.62 20.66
N ASP A 30 23.11 -18.74 20.99
CA ASP A 30 22.69 -19.76 20.02
C ASP A 30 21.39 -19.32 19.37
N VAL A 31 21.43 -18.96 18.08
CA VAL A 31 20.28 -18.50 17.32
C VAL A 31 19.95 -19.49 16.22
N ILE A 32 18.73 -20.04 16.27
CA ILE A 32 18.24 -21.04 15.32
C ILE A 32 17.00 -20.51 14.62
N VAL A 33 17.00 -20.52 13.28
CA VAL A 33 15.83 -20.24 12.46
C VAL A 33 15.22 -21.55 11.97
N TYR A 34 13.94 -21.76 12.25
CA TYR A 34 13.16 -22.90 11.76
C TYR A 34 12.29 -22.45 10.59
N GLU A 35 12.52 -23.03 9.42
CA GLU A 35 11.76 -22.74 8.21
C GLU A 35 11.06 -24.02 7.69
N GLN A 36 9.75 -23.94 7.47
CA GLN A 36 8.97 -25.09 6.97
C GLN A 36 9.24 -25.43 5.51
N GLY A 37 9.69 -24.45 4.71
CA GLY A 37 10.01 -24.62 3.29
C GLY A 37 11.40 -25.21 3.08
N GLU A 38 11.65 -25.63 1.83
CA GLU A 38 12.98 -26.06 1.39
C GLU A 38 13.86 -24.86 1.05
N PRO A 39 15.21 -24.98 1.12
CA PRO A 39 16.12 -23.92 0.72
C PRO A 39 15.84 -23.40 -0.68
N GLY A 40 15.87 -22.09 -0.86
CA GLY A 40 15.67 -21.44 -2.16
C GLY A 40 14.22 -21.38 -2.66
N THR A 41 13.27 -21.95 -1.90
CA THR A 41 11.84 -21.85 -2.26
C THR A 41 11.21 -20.61 -1.65
N THR A 42 10.42 -19.89 -2.43
CA THR A 42 9.64 -18.77 -1.92
C THR A 42 8.38 -18.57 -2.74
N PHE A 43 7.39 -17.91 -2.15
CA PHE A 43 6.16 -17.46 -2.81
C PHE A 43 6.32 -16.03 -3.35
N GLY A 44 5.69 -15.74 -4.49
CA GLY A 44 5.71 -14.41 -5.12
C GLY A 44 6.95 -14.17 -5.99
N PHE A 45 7.19 -12.92 -6.31
CA PHE A 45 8.17 -12.50 -7.31
C PHE A 45 9.12 -11.45 -6.76
N GLY A 46 8.96 -10.16 -7.09
CA GLY A 46 9.79 -9.09 -6.60
C GLY A 46 9.21 -8.41 -5.36
N VAL A 47 10.08 -7.73 -4.63
CA VAL A 47 9.73 -6.84 -3.53
C VAL A 47 10.40 -5.48 -3.71
N GLY A 48 9.75 -4.43 -3.20
CA GLY A 48 10.28 -3.07 -3.27
C GLY A 48 10.84 -2.59 -1.93
N LEU A 49 12.00 -1.92 -1.95
CA LEU A 49 12.64 -1.30 -0.79
C LEU A 49 12.76 0.22 -0.99
N ALA A 50 11.94 0.98 -0.26
CA ALA A 50 11.94 2.44 -0.31
C ALA A 50 13.17 3.05 0.39
N ALA A 51 13.53 4.29 0.03
CA ALA A 51 14.69 5.01 0.56
C ALA A 51 14.72 5.10 2.10
N GLY A 52 13.56 5.24 2.76
CA GLY A 52 13.47 5.26 4.22
C GLY A 52 13.99 3.97 4.85
N THR A 53 13.55 2.84 4.31
CA THR A 53 14.00 1.51 4.75
C THR A 53 15.49 1.32 4.48
N GLN A 54 15.97 1.71 3.30
CA GLN A 54 17.40 1.63 2.98
C GLN A 54 18.25 2.40 3.99
N ARG A 55 17.81 3.59 4.46
CA ARG A 55 18.52 4.33 5.52
C ARG A 55 18.52 3.58 6.86
N ASN A 56 17.39 2.99 7.25
CA ASN A 56 17.31 2.24 8.50
C ASN A 56 18.21 1.00 8.48
N LEU A 57 18.24 0.29 7.34
CA LEU A 57 19.13 -0.85 7.14
C LEU A 57 20.60 -0.42 7.10
N ALA A 58 20.93 0.73 6.46
CA ALA A 58 22.29 1.26 6.44
C ALA A 58 22.83 1.54 7.84
N ALA A 59 21.98 2.01 8.75
CA ALA A 59 22.35 2.27 10.13
C ALA A 59 22.54 0.97 10.94
N ALA A 60 21.72 -0.05 10.69
CA ALA A 60 21.73 -1.29 11.48
C ALA A 60 22.71 -2.35 10.94
N ASP A 61 22.81 -2.53 9.62
CA ASP A 61 23.65 -3.55 8.96
C ASP A 61 24.00 -3.09 7.52
N PRO A 62 25.01 -2.23 7.37
CA PRO A 62 25.39 -1.67 6.07
C PRO A 62 25.89 -2.75 5.08
N ASP A 63 26.45 -3.85 5.56
CA ASP A 63 26.96 -4.93 4.70
C ASP A 63 25.82 -5.67 4.01
N THR A 64 24.79 -6.07 4.75
CA THR A 64 23.60 -6.71 4.17
C THR A 64 22.89 -5.77 3.20
N LEU A 65 22.76 -4.47 3.53
CA LEU A 65 22.16 -3.50 2.61
C LEU A 65 22.95 -3.37 1.31
N ARG A 66 24.29 -3.34 1.37
CA ARG A 66 25.15 -3.25 0.18
C ARG A 66 24.85 -4.39 -0.80
N ASP A 67 24.79 -5.60 -0.31
CA ASP A 67 24.48 -6.78 -1.14
C ASP A 67 23.06 -6.74 -1.70
N ILE A 68 22.07 -6.30 -0.91
CA ILE A 68 20.70 -6.08 -1.38
C ILE A 68 20.64 -5.04 -2.51
N VAL A 69 21.34 -3.91 -2.36
CA VAL A 69 21.37 -2.84 -3.38
C VAL A 69 22.06 -3.32 -4.67
N THR A 70 23.12 -4.13 -4.52
CA THR A 70 23.85 -4.69 -5.65
C THR A 70 23.00 -5.70 -6.44
N ALA A 71 22.17 -6.48 -5.76
CA ALA A 71 21.30 -7.47 -6.37
C ALA A 71 19.97 -6.87 -6.91
N GLY A 72 19.63 -5.65 -6.49
CA GLY A 72 18.39 -4.98 -6.88
C GLY A 72 18.52 -4.12 -8.13
N CYS A 73 17.40 -3.69 -8.67
CA CYS A 73 17.32 -2.73 -9.76
C CYS A 73 16.50 -1.51 -9.40
N ARG A 74 16.85 -0.36 -9.96
CA ARG A 74 16.10 0.90 -9.82
C ARG A 74 15.23 1.11 -11.04
N HIS A 75 14.11 1.76 -10.85
CA HIS A 75 13.18 2.06 -11.92
C HIS A 75 12.33 3.29 -11.58
N ASP A 76 11.85 3.97 -12.61
CA ASP A 76 10.82 4.99 -12.50
C ASP A 76 9.43 4.36 -12.43
N MET A 77 8.39 5.17 -12.40
CA MET A 77 7.01 4.72 -12.41
C MET A 77 6.23 5.36 -13.57
N THR A 78 5.37 4.58 -14.21
CA THR A 78 4.46 5.06 -15.25
C THR A 78 3.01 4.75 -14.88
N MET A 79 2.11 5.67 -15.21
CA MET A 79 0.68 5.45 -15.28
C MET A 79 0.29 5.45 -16.76
N GLN A 80 -0.36 4.37 -17.20
CA GLN A 80 -0.79 4.23 -18.58
C GLN A 80 -2.30 4.02 -18.65
N VAL A 81 -3.01 4.82 -19.44
CA VAL A 81 -4.46 4.67 -19.71
C VAL A 81 -4.69 4.79 -21.21
N GLY A 82 -4.99 3.67 -21.86
CA GLY A 82 -4.99 3.58 -23.33
C GLY A 82 -3.60 3.92 -23.88
N ASP A 83 -3.54 4.84 -24.84
CA ASP A 83 -2.30 5.29 -25.46
C ASP A 83 -1.60 6.43 -24.70
N ARG A 84 -2.22 6.93 -23.63
CA ARG A 84 -1.66 8.01 -22.82
C ARG A 84 -0.80 7.46 -21.71
N VAL A 85 0.41 7.98 -21.57
CA VAL A 85 1.40 7.56 -20.56
C VAL A 85 1.95 8.79 -19.86
N VAL A 86 2.02 8.74 -18.54
CA VAL A 86 2.77 9.70 -17.74
C VAL A 86 3.84 8.96 -16.96
N ARG A 87 5.06 9.50 -16.92
CA ARG A 87 6.20 8.97 -16.19
C ARG A 87 6.57 9.89 -15.04
N VAL A 88 6.83 9.30 -13.87
CA VAL A 88 7.34 10.00 -12.70
C VAL A 88 8.66 9.39 -12.28
N HIS A 89 9.61 10.26 -12.00
CA HIS A 89 10.93 9.86 -11.52
C HIS A 89 10.88 9.32 -10.10
N ASN A 90 11.49 8.16 -9.88
CA ASN A 90 11.54 7.48 -8.58
C ASN A 90 12.85 6.67 -8.41
N ASP A 91 13.98 7.34 -8.40
CA ASP A 91 15.32 6.76 -8.28
C ASP A 91 15.62 6.10 -6.91
N ARG A 92 14.72 6.26 -5.96
CA ARG A 92 14.90 5.84 -4.57
C ARG A 92 14.26 4.50 -4.22
N LEU A 93 13.48 3.92 -5.12
CA LEU A 93 12.88 2.61 -4.97
C LEU A 93 13.79 1.57 -5.62
N ILE A 94 14.09 0.50 -4.90
CA ILE A 94 14.83 -0.65 -5.41
C ILE A 94 13.87 -1.83 -5.49
N GLY A 95 13.74 -2.42 -6.67
CA GLY A 95 13.12 -3.72 -6.86
C GLY A 95 14.16 -4.82 -6.73
N ILE A 96 13.85 -5.90 -6.03
CA ILE A 96 14.72 -7.08 -5.90
C ILE A 96 13.87 -8.35 -5.97
N ALA A 97 14.39 -9.39 -6.62
CA ALA A 97 13.76 -10.71 -6.60
C ALA A 97 13.64 -11.20 -5.15
N ARG A 98 12.47 -11.71 -4.77
CA ARG A 98 12.26 -12.22 -3.41
C ARG A 98 13.21 -13.38 -3.09
N THR A 99 13.50 -14.24 -4.07
CA THR A 99 14.50 -15.31 -3.96
C THR A 99 15.88 -14.75 -3.67
N GLU A 100 16.29 -13.71 -4.38
CA GLU A 100 17.61 -13.09 -4.20
C GLU A 100 17.72 -12.37 -2.86
N LEU A 101 16.67 -11.63 -2.45
CA LEU A 101 16.63 -11.04 -1.11
C LEU A 101 16.81 -12.10 -0.01
N LEU A 102 16.09 -13.22 -0.10
CA LEU A 102 16.23 -14.31 0.87
C LEU A 102 17.63 -14.93 0.82
N ALA A 103 18.20 -15.15 -0.36
CA ALA A 103 19.56 -15.69 -0.51
C ALA A 103 20.62 -14.76 0.12
N VAL A 104 20.48 -13.43 -0.08
CA VAL A 104 21.34 -12.43 0.60
C VAL A 104 21.20 -12.56 2.11
N LEU A 105 19.97 -12.54 2.64
CA LEU A 105 19.73 -12.60 4.07
C LEU A 105 20.21 -13.92 4.69
N GLN A 106 20.01 -15.06 4.03
CA GLN A 106 20.49 -16.37 4.47
C GLN A 106 22.02 -16.38 4.58
N ARG A 107 22.74 -15.99 3.50
CA ARG A 107 24.21 -15.91 3.51
C ARG A 107 24.73 -15.04 4.65
N HIS A 108 24.12 -13.88 4.89
CA HIS A 108 24.53 -12.99 5.98
C HIS A 108 24.20 -13.54 7.35
N ALA A 109 23.07 -14.24 7.53
CA ALA A 109 22.72 -14.90 8.77
C ALA A 109 23.70 -16.05 9.10
N GLU A 110 23.97 -16.93 8.14
CA GLU A 110 24.93 -18.03 8.29
C GLU A 110 26.34 -17.53 8.57
N LYS A 111 26.80 -16.48 7.84
CA LYS A 111 28.11 -15.83 8.08
C LYS A 111 28.24 -15.27 9.50
N ALA A 112 27.13 -14.86 10.12
CA ALA A 112 27.11 -14.43 11.53
C ALA A 112 27.11 -15.60 12.52
N GLY A 113 26.86 -16.82 12.07
CA GLY A 113 26.77 -18.02 12.90
C GLY A 113 25.33 -18.36 13.32
N VAL A 114 24.32 -17.92 12.56
CA VAL A 114 22.93 -18.39 12.70
C VAL A 114 22.83 -19.81 12.16
N ARG A 115 22.13 -20.69 12.87
CA ARG A 115 21.80 -22.02 12.38
C ARG A 115 20.44 -21.99 11.68
N LEU A 116 20.37 -22.47 10.43
CA LEU A 116 19.14 -22.56 9.64
C LEU A 116 18.67 -24.02 9.58
N GLU A 117 17.44 -24.30 9.98
CA GLU A 117 16.79 -25.60 9.90
C GLU A 117 15.60 -25.52 8.93
N PHE A 118 15.77 -26.05 7.72
CA PHE A 118 14.76 -26.12 6.67
C PHE A 118 13.92 -27.40 6.78
N GLY A 119 12.74 -27.42 6.14
CA GLY A 119 11.79 -28.52 6.26
C GLY A 119 11.23 -28.71 7.67
N ALA A 120 11.44 -27.73 8.55
CA ALA A 120 11.18 -27.81 9.98
C ALA A 120 10.00 -26.89 10.38
N ARG A 121 8.79 -27.43 10.38
CA ARG A 121 7.64 -26.72 10.97
C ARG A 121 7.65 -26.92 12.48
N ARG A 122 7.75 -25.83 13.25
CA ARG A 122 7.77 -25.83 14.73
C ARG A 122 6.71 -24.86 15.26
N GLY A 123 6.05 -25.25 16.35
CA GLY A 123 5.26 -24.34 17.19
C GLY A 123 6.14 -23.66 18.25
N ALA A 124 5.69 -22.57 18.82
CA ALA A 124 6.43 -21.85 19.87
C ALA A 124 6.69 -22.72 21.12
N GLY A 125 5.79 -23.66 21.41
CA GLY A 125 5.95 -24.63 22.51
C GLY A 125 7.01 -25.70 22.25
N ASP A 126 7.30 -26.01 20.98
CA ASP A 126 8.21 -27.10 20.59
C ASP A 126 9.69 -26.69 20.60
N VAL A 127 9.96 -25.39 20.77
CA VAL A 127 11.31 -24.84 20.71
C VAL A 127 11.89 -24.66 22.11
N ASP A 128 12.99 -25.37 22.40
CA ASP A 128 13.77 -25.19 23.64
C ASP A 128 14.67 -23.95 23.50
N ALA A 129 14.15 -22.78 23.92
CA ALA A 129 14.86 -21.49 23.87
C ALA A 129 14.42 -20.58 25.01
N ASP A 130 15.26 -19.63 25.41
CA ASP A 130 14.92 -18.60 26.39
C ASP A 130 13.83 -17.63 25.83
N THR A 131 13.88 -17.41 24.52
CA THR A 131 12.96 -16.52 23.78
C THR A 131 12.63 -17.13 22.42
N VAL A 132 11.37 -17.01 22.03
CA VAL A 132 10.87 -17.41 20.71
C VAL A 132 10.41 -16.15 19.94
N ILE A 133 10.95 -15.95 18.75
CA ILE A 133 10.53 -14.88 17.84
C ILE A 133 9.70 -15.52 16.73
N ALA A 134 8.41 -15.22 16.71
CA ALA A 134 7.50 -15.75 15.72
C ALA A 134 7.43 -14.78 14.52
N ALA A 135 8.14 -15.12 13.45
CA ALA A 135 8.14 -14.49 12.14
C ALA A 135 7.52 -15.41 11.07
N ASP A 136 6.53 -16.22 11.47
CA ASP A 136 5.88 -17.30 10.73
C ASP A 136 4.77 -16.80 9.76
N GLY A 137 4.75 -15.48 9.50
CA GLY A 137 4.04 -14.85 8.40
C GLY A 137 2.54 -14.65 8.62
N ILE A 138 1.83 -14.32 7.55
CA ILE A 138 0.42 -13.93 7.58
C ILE A 138 -0.51 -15.03 8.14
N SER A 139 -0.15 -16.29 7.95
CA SER A 139 -0.89 -17.45 8.46
C SER A 139 -0.23 -18.02 9.72
N SER A 140 0.26 -17.14 10.58
CA SER A 140 0.96 -17.49 11.81
C SER A 140 0.14 -18.39 12.73
N ALA A 141 0.59 -19.64 12.88
CA ALA A 141 0.04 -20.56 13.87
C ALA A 141 0.30 -20.04 15.29
N THR A 142 1.47 -19.45 15.53
CA THR A 142 1.81 -18.86 16.83
C THR A 142 0.79 -17.78 17.25
N ARG A 143 0.36 -16.92 16.32
CA ARG A 143 -0.68 -15.92 16.59
C ARG A 143 -2.03 -16.56 16.87
N GLU A 144 -2.40 -17.61 16.12
CA GLU A 144 -3.68 -18.29 16.25
C GLU A 144 -3.79 -19.09 17.56
N ASP A 145 -2.70 -19.75 17.95
CA ASP A 145 -2.64 -20.61 19.15
C ASP A 145 -2.42 -19.81 20.45
N GLY A 146 -1.93 -18.57 20.35
CA GLY A 146 -1.58 -17.74 21.50
C GLY A 146 -2.56 -16.61 21.79
N ASP A 147 -2.43 -16.01 22.97
CA ASP A 147 -3.26 -14.87 23.42
C ASP A 147 -2.69 -13.53 22.96
N PHE A 148 -2.77 -13.25 21.65
CA PHE A 148 -2.30 -12.01 21.05
C PHE A 148 -3.44 -11.06 20.66
N GLY A 149 -4.70 -11.49 20.76
CA GLY A 149 -5.88 -10.72 20.36
C GLY A 149 -5.85 -10.35 18.87
N GLY A 150 -5.50 -11.31 18.02
CA GLY A 150 -5.39 -11.14 16.58
C GLY A 150 -6.74 -10.90 15.91
N THR A 151 -6.79 -9.93 14.99
CA THR A 151 -7.95 -9.65 14.13
C THR A 151 -7.53 -9.61 12.67
N ILE A 152 -8.41 -10.04 11.78
CA ILE A 152 -8.17 -10.06 10.34
C ILE A 152 -9.31 -9.33 9.64
N GLU A 153 -8.98 -8.27 8.90
CA GLU A 153 -9.89 -7.57 7.99
C GLU A 153 -9.55 -7.99 6.55
N VAL A 154 -10.57 -8.36 5.77
CA VAL A 154 -10.41 -8.85 4.40
C VAL A 154 -10.83 -7.76 3.41
N GLY A 155 -9.98 -7.42 2.47
CA GLY A 155 -10.26 -6.47 1.39
C GLY A 155 -11.31 -6.97 0.41
N ARG A 156 -11.90 -6.06 -0.35
CA ARG A 156 -12.94 -6.40 -1.35
C ARG A 156 -12.37 -6.89 -2.66
N ALA A 157 -11.30 -6.25 -3.15
CA ALA A 157 -10.68 -6.65 -4.40
C ALA A 157 -10.03 -8.03 -4.30
N LEU A 158 -10.06 -8.74 -5.42
CA LEU A 158 -9.25 -9.92 -5.61
C LEU A 158 -7.98 -9.54 -6.37
N TYR A 159 -6.87 -10.16 -6.01
CA TYR A 159 -5.62 -10.00 -6.74
C TYR A 159 -4.99 -11.33 -7.09
N LEU A 160 -4.25 -11.31 -8.19
CA LEU A 160 -3.46 -12.41 -8.70
C LEU A 160 -2.00 -11.97 -8.76
N TRP A 161 -1.13 -12.63 -7.99
CA TRP A 161 0.28 -12.28 -7.98
C TRP A 161 1.03 -13.16 -8.97
N CYS A 162 1.39 -12.62 -10.11
CA CYS A 162 2.18 -13.28 -11.14
C CYS A 162 3.41 -12.45 -11.52
N GLY A 163 4.23 -12.99 -12.37
CA GLY A 163 5.41 -12.33 -12.95
C GLY A 163 5.37 -12.37 -14.47
N THR A 164 6.41 -11.83 -15.08
CA THR A 164 6.67 -11.95 -16.51
C THR A 164 8.14 -12.22 -16.78
N ASP A 165 8.43 -12.86 -17.90
CA ASP A 165 9.75 -13.33 -18.33
C ASP A 165 10.59 -12.26 -19.03
N PHE A 166 10.26 -10.98 -18.80
CA PHE A 166 11.10 -9.86 -19.25
C PHE A 166 11.12 -8.74 -18.21
N ALA A 167 12.16 -7.90 -18.26
CA ALA A 167 12.26 -6.71 -17.44
C ALA A 167 11.47 -5.57 -18.08
N LEU A 168 10.44 -5.08 -17.36
CA LEU A 168 9.80 -3.81 -17.70
C LEU A 168 10.82 -2.67 -17.58
N PRO A 169 10.76 -1.64 -18.44
CA PRO A 169 11.67 -0.49 -18.32
C PRO A 169 11.42 0.33 -17.05
N ASP A 170 10.17 0.37 -16.60
CA ASP A 170 9.71 1.10 -15.42
C ASP A 170 8.63 0.29 -14.69
N ALA A 171 8.26 0.71 -13.48
CA ALA A 171 7.02 0.25 -12.89
C ALA A 171 5.83 0.78 -13.70
N VAL A 172 4.83 -0.08 -13.93
CA VAL A 172 3.65 0.23 -14.75
C VAL A 172 2.39 0.03 -13.93
N PHE A 173 1.56 1.07 -13.87
CA PHE A 173 0.18 1.01 -13.39
C PHE A 173 -0.72 1.21 -14.61
N ALA A 174 -1.45 0.18 -15.00
CA ALA A 174 -2.29 0.23 -16.18
C ALA A 174 -3.58 -0.55 -16.00
N PRO A 175 -4.75 0.00 -16.38
CA PRO A 175 -5.98 -0.75 -16.54
C PRO A 175 -5.98 -1.53 -17.85
N ALA A 176 -6.68 -2.65 -17.85
CA ALA A 176 -7.14 -3.35 -19.03
C ALA A 176 -8.67 -3.44 -18.95
N GLU A 177 -9.34 -2.69 -19.82
CA GLU A 177 -10.81 -2.75 -19.96
C GLU A 177 -11.17 -3.93 -20.85
N THR A 178 -12.06 -4.80 -20.37
CA THR A 178 -12.53 -6.00 -21.06
C THR A 178 -14.05 -6.03 -21.08
N GLU A 179 -14.65 -6.92 -21.84
CA GLU A 179 -16.10 -7.17 -21.82
C GLU A 179 -16.64 -7.57 -20.44
N HIS A 180 -15.78 -8.07 -19.55
CA HIS A 180 -16.15 -8.49 -18.20
C HIS A 180 -16.00 -7.39 -17.15
N GLY A 181 -15.23 -6.34 -17.47
CA GLY A 181 -14.92 -5.22 -16.57
C GLY A 181 -13.43 -4.86 -16.60
N THR A 182 -12.98 -4.14 -15.59
CA THR A 182 -11.62 -3.60 -15.53
C THR A 182 -10.71 -4.44 -14.66
N PHE A 183 -9.57 -4.82 -15.21
CA PHE A 183 -8.42 -5.34 -14.47
C PHE A 183 -7.35 -4.27 -14.39
N VAL A 184 -6.59 -4.22 -13.30
CA VAL A 184 -5.51 -3.23 -13.14
C VAL A 184 -4.22 -3.94 -12.78
N THR A 185 -3.12 -3.61 -13.47
CA THR A 185 -1.80 -4.15 -13.11
C THR A 185 -0.98 -3.18 -12.28
N HIS A 186 -0.25 -3.74 -11.32
CA HIS A 186 0.85 -3.15 -10.57
C HIS A 186 2.09 -3.94 -10.93
N ALA A 187 2.78 -3.53 -11.98
CA ALA A 187 3.93 -4.26 -12.49
C ALA A 187 5.21 -3.46 -12.27
N TYR A 188 6.31 -4.14 -11.97
CA TYR A 188 7.62 -3.50 -11.80
C TYR A 188 8.76 -4.49 -12.01
N PRO A 189 9.91 -4.05 -12.57
CA PRO A 189 11.07 -4.89 -12.73
C PRO A 189 11.73 -5.16 -11.36
N TYR A 190 12.29 -6.34 -11.21
CA TYR A 190 13.08 -6.72 -10.04
C TYR A 190 14.42 -7.37 -10.39
N SER A 191 14.66 -7.63 -11.67
CA SER A 191 15.92 -8.12 -12.21
C SER A 191 16.07 -7.67 -13.67
N GLY A 192 17.22 -7.92 -14.27
CA GLY A 192 17.44 -7.60 -15.68
C GLY A 192 16.63 -8.42 -16.69
N GLY A 193 15.92 -9.45 -16.26
CA GLY A 193 15.15 -10.35 -17.15
C GLY A 193 13.72 -10.63 -16.68
N GLN A 194 13.28 -10.08 -15.56
CA GLN A 194 11.98 -10.43 -14.99
C GLN A 194 11.30 -9.26 -14.27
N SER A 195 9.97 -9.31 -14.22
CA SER A 195 9.16 -8.34 -13.48
C SER A 195 8.07 -9.01 -12.68
N THR A 196 7.68 -8.40 -11.56
CA THR A 196 6.39 -8.65 -10.92
C THR A 196 5.28 -8.12 -11.82
N PHE A 197 4.18 -8.84 -11.90
CA PHE A 197 2.98 -8.43 -12.63
C PHE A 197 1.75 -8.79 -11.80
N LEU A 198 1.50 -8.00 -10.74
CA LEU A 198 0.33 -8.17 -9.89
C LEU A 198 -0.87 -7.59 -10.61
N ILE A 199 -1.98 -8.32 -10.62
CA ILE A 199 -3.24 -7.89 -11.25
C ILE A 199 -4.34 -7.91 -10.20
N GLU A 200 -5.14 -6.85 -10.12
CA GLU A 200 -6.30 -6.81 -9.25
C GLU A 200 -7.58 -6.44 -10.02
N THR A 201 -8.72 -6.86 -9.46
CA THR A 201 -10.05 -6.55 -9.98
C THR A 201 -11.11 -6.65 -8.88
N ASP A 202 -12.30 -6.14 -9.15
CA ASP A 202 -13.46 -6.34 -8.29
C ASP A 202 -14.07 -7.74 -8.43
N GLU A 203 -14.87 -8.15 -7.43
CA GLU A 203 -15.48 -9.47 -7.39
C GLU A 203 -16.46 -9.71 -8.56
N GLN A 204 -17.17 -8.68 -8.99
CA GLN A 204 -18.14 -8.81 -10.08
C GLN A 204 -17.44 -9.06 -11.42
N THR A 205 -16.36 -8.34 -11.69
CA THR A 205 -15.50 -8.54 -12.87
C THR A 205 -14.88 -9.93 -12.86
N TRP A 206 -14.34 -10.36 -11.71
CA TRP A 206 -13.74 -11.68 -11.51
C TRP A 206 -14.75 -12.82 -11.77
N ARG A 207 -16.00 -12.70 -11.28
CA ARG A 207 -17.05 -13.68 -11.53
C ARG A 207 -17.47 -13.72 -13.00
N ARG A 208 -17.67 -12.54 -13.63
CA ARG A 208 -18.04 -12.46 -15.05
C ARG A 208 -16.97 -13.03 -15.97
N ALA A 209 -15.70 -12.91 -15.61
CA ALA A 209 -14.60 -13.53 -16.34
C ALA A 209 -14.47 -15.05 -16.12
N GLY A 210 -15.34 -15.66 -15.30
CA GLY A 210 -15.36 -17.09 -15.03
C GLY A 210 -14.29 -17.60 -14.08
N PHE A 211 -13.61 -16.71 -13.38
CA PHE A 211 -12.49 -17.07 -12.50
C PHE A 211 -12.91 -17.71 -11.17
N GLU A 212 -14.18 -17.64 -10.80
CA GLU A 212 -14.74 -18.37 -9.66
C GLU A 212 -14.57 -19.88 -9.87
N ALA A 213 -15.01 -20.39 -11.02
CA ALA A 213 -14.90 -21.81 -11.33
C ALA A 213 -13.45 -22.30 -11.41
N THR A 214 -12.54 -21.52 -12.00
CA THR A 214 -11.11 -21.90 -12.09
C THR A 214 -10.46 -21.92 -10.70
N THR A 215 -10.80 -20.96 -9.84
CA THR A 215 -10.30 -20.88 -8.47
C THR A 215 -10.80 -22.06 -7.63
N GLU A 216 -12.06 -22.45 -7.77
CA GLU A 216 -12.63 -23.64 -7.12
C GLU A 216 -11.90 -24.92 -7.55
N GLN A 217 -11.67 -25.08 -8.86
CA GLN A 217 -10.97 -26.25 -9.41
C GLN A 217 -9.55 -26.41 -8.83
N ILE A 218 -8.77 -25.32 -8.73
CA ILE A 218 -7.40 -25.38 -8.19
C ILE A 218 -7.34 -25.41 -6.67
N SER A 219 -8.46 -25.22 -5.99
CA SER A 219 -8.56 -25.26 -4.53
C SER A 219 -8.98 -26.64 -3.99
N THR A 220 -9.13 -27.64 -4.87
CA THR A 220 -9.48 -29.00 -4.46
C THR A 220 -8.32 -29.72 -3.78
N ALA A 221 -8.62 -30.69 -2.93
CA ALA A 221 -7.63 -31.51 -2.24
C ALA A 221 -6.70 -32.31 -3.18
N GLN A 222 -7.13 -32.56 -4.43
CA GLN A 222 -6.36 -33.26 -5.45
C GLN A 222 -5.38 -32.35 -6.20
N THR A 223 -5.53 -31.03 -6.11
CA THR A 223 -4.64 -30.08 -6.79
C THR A 223 -3.36 -29.88 -5.99
N PRO A 224 -2.16 -30.02 -6.60
CA PRO A 224 -0.91 -29.75 -5.93
C PRO A 224 -0.90 -28.36 -5.28
N SER A 225 -0.34 -28.23 -4.08
CA SER A 225 -0.32 -26.98 -3.34
C SER A 225 0.49 -25.86 -4.03
N ASP A 226 1.36 -26.25 -4.96
CA ASP A 226 2.20 -25.36 -5.78
C ASP A 226 1.59 -25.02 -7.15
N ALA A 227 0.40 -25.55 -7.47
CA ALA A 227 -0.28 -25.26 -8.73
C ALA A 227 -0.65 -23.77 -8.85
N SER A 228 -0.54 -23.25 -10.08
CA SER A 228 -0.96 -21.90 -10.47
C SER A 228 -2.21 -21.94 -11.35
N ASP A 229 -3.01 -20.87 -11.29
CA ASP A 229 -4.21 -20.69 -12.13
C ASP A 229 -3.82 -20.35 -13.59
N LEU A 230 -3.55 -21.39 -14.38
CA LEU A 230 -3.13 -21.24 -15.77
C LEU A 230 -4.25 -20.68 -16.67
N ALA A 231 -5.51 -20.86 -16.31
CA ALA A 231 -6.63 -20.33 -17.07
C ALA A 231 -6.70 -18.80 -16.93
N SER A 232 -6.62 -18.29 -15.70
CA SER A 232 -6.54 -16.86 -15.44
C SER A 232 -5.30 -16.24 -16.10
N LEU A 233 -4.13 -16.86 -16.00
CA LEU A 233 -2.90 -16.36 -16.63
C LEU A 233 -3.03 -16.23 -18.16
N ARG A 234 -3.66 -17.19 -18.83
CA ARG A 234 -3.91 -17.11 -20.29
C ARG A 234 -4.84 -15.98 -20.67
N TYR A 235 -5.95 -15.82 -19.96
CA TYR A 235 -6.89 -14.73 -20.19
C TYR A 235 -6.23 -13.37 -19.99
N LEU A 236 -5.56 -13.18 -18.85
CA LEU A 236 -4.92 -11.93 -18.49
C LEU A 236 -3.73 -11.58 -19.39
N ARG A 237 -3.04 -12.58 -19.95
CA ARG A 237 -2.03 -12.35 -20.97
C ARG A 237 -2.62 -11.66 -22.22
N GLN A 238 -3.84 -12.00 -22.60
CA GLN A 238 -4.54 -11.32 -23.71
C GLN A 238 -5.00 -9.92 -23.31
N ALA A 239 -5.59 -9.76 -22.11
CA ALA A 239 -6.05 -8.49 -21.60
C ALA A 239 -4.92 -7.45 -21.49
N PHE A 240 -3.72 -7.87 -21.10
CA PHE A 240 -2.53 -7.02 -20.95
C PHE A 240 -1.50 -7.16 -22.09
N ALA A 241 -1.96 -7.55 -23.30
CA ALA A 241 -1.06 -7.79 -24.45
C ALA A 241 -0.14 -6.59 -24.77
N ALA A 242 -0.66 -5.35 -24.63
CA ALA A 242 0.12 -4.13 -24.87
C ALA A 242 1.28 -3.97 -23.88
N GLN A 243 1.03 -4.23 -22.58
CA GLN A 243 2.05 -4.13 -21.54
C GLN A 243 3.04 -5.30 -21.60
N LEU A 244 2.57 -6.48 -21.96
CA LEU A 244 3.37 -7.72 -22.01
C LEU A 244 4.21 -7.84 -23.29
N ARG A 245 3.91 -7.10 -24.35
CA ARG A 245 4.70 -7.05 -25.60
C ARG A 245 5.03 -8.44 -26.20
N GLY A 246 4.09 -9.38 -26.08
CA GLY A 246 4.26 -10.76 -26.56
C GLY A 246 4.82 -11.75 -25.52
N HIS A 247 5.32 -11.26 -24.39
CA HIS A 247 5.86 -12.09 -23.31
C HIS A 247 4.78 -12.84 -22.52
N ALA A 248 5.21 -13.81 -21.71
CA ALA A 248 4.30 -14.63 -20.91
C ALA A 248 4.05 -14.03 -19.53
N LEU A 249 2.87 -14.33 -18.96
CA LEU A 249 2.65 -14.27 -17.52
C LEU A 249 3.13 -15.58 -16.88
N ILE A 250 3.91 -15.48 -15.82
CA ILE A 250 4.48 -16.62 -15.10
C ILE A 250 3.77 -16.77 -13.76
N GLY A 251 3.39 -17.99 -13.42
CA GLY A 251 2.83 -18.35 -12.11
C GLY A 251 3.90 -18.89 -11.16
N ASN A 252 3.74 -18.58 -9.88
CA ASN A 252 4.47 -19.18 -8.77
C ASN A 252 3.50 -19.38 -7.61
N ARG A 253 2.79 -20.51 -7.60
CA ARG A 253 1.63 -20.78 -6.71
C ARG A 253 0.57 -19.68 -6.83
N THR A 254 0.39 -19.17 -8.04
CA THR A 254 -0.43 -18.00 -8.35
C THR A 254 -1.91 -18.37 -8.32
N ARG A 255 -2.65 -17.78 -7.40
CA ARG A 255 -4.10 -17.98 -7.20
C ARG A 255 -4.76 -16.68 -6.86
N TRP A 256 -6.01 -16.50 -7.24
CA TRP A 256 -6.82 -15.38 -6.80
C TRP A 256 -7.00 -15.42 -5.28
N THR A 257 -6.75 -14.28 -4.65
CA THR A 257 -6.93 -14.12 -3.21
C THR A 257 -7.33 -12.69 -2.87
N ARG A 258 -7.81 -12.49 -1.64
CA ARG A 258 -8.10 -11.17 -1.08
C ARG A 258 -7.02 -10.80 -0.09
N PHE A 259 -6.69 -9.51 -0.05
CA PHE A 259 -5.73 -9.06 0.94
C PHE A 259 -6.30 -9.16 2.36
N ARG A 260 -5.49 -9.61 3.29
CA ARG A 260 -5.81 -9.75 4.70
C ARG A 260 -4.98 -8.77 5.51
N THR A 261 -5.65 -7.80 6.17
CA THR A 261 -5.00 -6.88 7.11
C THR A 261 -5.06 -7.49 8.49
N VAL A 262 -3.91 -7.90 8.99
CA VAL A 262 -3.74 -8.47 10.35
C VAL A 262 -3.42 -7.35 11.32
N ARG A 263 -4.06 -7.41 12.50
CA ARG A 263 -3.74 -6.58 13.68
C ARG A 263 -3.77 -7.44 14.93
N CYS A 264 -2.83 -7.22 15.84
CA CYS A 264 -2.79 -7.87 17.14
C CYS A 264 -2.88 -6.84 18.25
N GLN A 265 -3.66 -7.15 19.30
CA GLN A 265 -3.78 -6.28 20.49
C GLN A 265 -2.49 -6.30 21.32
N ARG A 266 -1.79 -7.43 21.34
CA ARG A 266 -0.49 -7.65 21.98
C ARG A 266 0.45 -8.31 20.99
N TRP A 267 1.72 -7.95 21.05
CA TRP A 267 2.72 -8.56 20.18
C TRP A 267 3.61 -9.55 20.93
N SER A 268 3.40 -9.70 22.23
CA SER A 268 4.14 -10.68 23.04
C SER A 268 3.23 -11.39 24.03
N SER A 269 3.61 -12.63 24.36
CA SER A 269 2.98 -13.47 25.40
C SER A 269 4.04 -14.41 25.99
N GLY A 270 4.30 -14.29 27.30
CA GLY A 270 5.36 -15.03 27.97
C GLY A 270 6.73 -14.81 27.32
N ARG A 271 7.38 -15.90 26.87
CA ARG A 271 8.68 -15.86 26.19
C ARG A 271 8.60 -15.64 24.67
N THR A 272 7.40 -15.49 24.13
CA THR A 272 7.16 -15.40 22.67
C THR A 272 6.83 -13.98 22.26
N VAL A 273 7.44 -13.50 21.17
CA VAL A 273 7.16 -12.20 20.53
C VAL A 273 6.88 -12.39 19.05
N LEU A 274 5.83 -11.74 18.55
CA LEU A 274 5.48 -11.71 17.13
C LEU A 274 6.29 -10.64 16.38
N LEU A 275 6.64 -10.95 15.12
CA LEU A 275 7.41 -10.05 14.25
C LEU A 275 6.85 -10.06 12.81
N GLY A 276 6.76 -8.90 12.18
CA GLY A 276 6.35 -8.76 10.80
C GLY A 276 4.90 -9.21 10.57
N ASP A 277 4.66 -9.96 9.49
CA ASP A 277 3.31 -10.37 9.08
C ASP A 277 2.60 -11.29 10.10
N ALA A 278 3.33 -11.87 11.03
CA ALA A 278 2.73 -12.58 12.17
C ALA A 278 1.99 -11.63 13.12
N ALA A 279 2.52 -10.42 13.33
CA ALA A 279 1.93 -9.39 14.19
C ALA A 279 0.97 -8.46 13.45
N HIS A 280 1.33 -8.08 12.21
CA HIS A 280 0.62 -7.06 11.44
C HIS A 280 0.92 -7.14 9.95
N THR A 281 -0.05 -6.87 9.12
CA THR A 281 0.13 -6.71 7.66
C THR A 281 -0.38 -5.36 7.20
N ALA A 282 0.14 -4.87 6.08
CA ALA A 282 -0.33 -3.66 5.41
C ALA A 282 -0.44 -3.92 3.91
N HIS A 283 -1.48 -3.35 3.26
CA HIS A 283 -1.80 -3.61 1.87
C HIS A 283 -0.59 -3.37 0.94
N TYR A 284 -0.40 -4.26 -0.02
CA TYR A 284 0.77 -4.29 -0.92
C TYR A 284 0.95 -3.02 -1.77
N SER A 285 -0.12 -2.25 -2.01
CA SER A 285 -0.12 -1.07 -2.87
C SER A 285 0.78 0.09 -2.42
N ILE A 286 1.37 -0.01 -1.23
CA ILE A 286 2.39 0.93 -0.74
C ILE A 286 3.76 0.29 -0.53
N GLY A 287 3.93 -1.00 -0.91
CA GLY A 287 5.22 -1.69 -0.88
C GLY A 287 5.83 -1.81 0.53
N SER A 288 5.05 -2.23 1.54
CA SER A 288 5.47 -2.07 2.94
C SER A 288 5.73 -3.35 3.73
N GLY A 289 5.28 -4.54 3.29
CA GLY A 289 5.36 -5.77 4.09
C GLY A 289 6.79 -6.12 4.51
N THR A 290 7.69 -6.32 3.54
CA THR A 290 9.11 -6.62 3.80
C THR A 290 9.79 -5.51 4.61
N LYS A 291 9.50 -4.24 4.28
CA LYS A 291 9.98 -3.08 5.02
C LYS A 291 9.63 -3.16 6.50
N LEU A 292 8.37 -3.38 6.82
CA LEU A 292 7.89 -3.45 8.21
C LEU A 292 8.58 -4.56 8.98
N ALA A 293 8.68 -5.76 8.40
CA ALA A 293 9.31 -6.90 9.05
C ALA A 293 10.81 -6.68 9.35
N MET A 294 11.54 -6.05 8.43
CA MET A 294 12.96 -5.74 8.67
C MET A 294 13.16 -4.61 9.69
N GLU A 295 12.31 -3.59 9.69
CA GLU A 295 12.35 -2.52 10.69
C GLU A 295 11.92 -3.02 12.08
N ASP A 296 11.01 -3.99 12.15
CA ASP A 296 10.66 -4.66 13.41
C ASP A 296 11.85 -5.44 13.96
N ALA A 297 12.61 -6.11 13.10
CA ALA A 297 13.82 -6.83 13.49
C ALA A 297 14.85 -5.88 14.15
N ILE A 298 15.08 -4.71 13.56
CA ILE A 298 15.97 -3.69 14.13
C ILE A 298 15.47 -3.29 15.52
N ALA A 299 14.22 -2.87 15.62
CA ALA A 299 13.66 -2.36 16.87
C ALA A 299 13.61 -3.41 17.99
N LEU A 300 13.35 -4.69 17.64
CA LEU A 300 13.34 -5.77 18.60
C LEU A 300 14.74 -6.02 19.19
N VAL A 301 15.78 -6.05 18.34
CA VAL A 301 17.16 -6.23 18.81
C VAL A 301 17.62 -5.05 19.64
N GLU A 302 17.34 -3.81 19.23
CA GLU A 302 17.62 -2.61 20.02
C GLU A 302 16.93 -2.65 21.39
N ALA A 303 15.67 -3.09 21.44
CA ALA A 303 14.93 -3.24 22.69
C ALA A 303 15.55 -4.32 23.60
N MET A 304 15.95 -5.47 23.03
CA MET A 304 16.63 -6.53 23.77
C MET A 304 18.00 -6.09 24.31
N ASP A 305 18.69 -5.17 23.65
CA ASP A 305 19.96 -4.62 24.11
C ASP A 305 19.77 -3.61 25.26
N ALA A 306 18.69 -2.84 25.22
CA ALA A 306 18.43 -1.78 26.18
C ALA A 306 17.80 -2.27 27.49
N GLU A 307 17.07 -3.40 27.47
CA GLU A 307 16.29 -3.85 28.62
C GLU A 307 16.94 -5.06 29.33
N PRO A 308 16.79 -5.16 30.65
CA PRO A 308 17.42 -6.23 31.44
C PRO A 308 16.73 -7.59 31.28
N ASP A 309 15.46 -7.62 30.89
CA ASP A 309 14.66 -8.83 30.76
C ASP A 309 13.78 -8.83 29.51
N ALA A 310 13.16 -9.98 29.21
CA ALA A 310 12.35 -10.17 28.01
C ALA A 310 11.06 -9.36 28.04
N ALA A 311 10.42 -9.23 29.20
CA ALA A 311 9.15 -8.52 29.32
C ALA A 311 9.34 -7.01 29.02
N GLY A 312 10.39 -6.41 29.58
CA GLY A 312 10.77 -5.01 29.29
C GLY A 312 11.15 -4.82 27.83
N ALA A 313 11.95 -5.75 27.26
CA ALA A 313 12.35 -5.70 25.86
C ALA A 313 11.13 -5.76 24.91
N PHE A 314 10.20 -6.67 25.15
CA PHE A 314 9.00 -6.81 24.32
C PHE A 314 8.07 -5.61 24.44
N ALA A 315 7.88 -5.09 25.65
CA ALA A 315 7.09 -3.88 25.87
C ALA A 315 7.69 -2.66 25.16
N ARG A 316 9.02 -2.50 25.21
CA ARG A 316 9.74 -1.44 24.51
C ARG A 316 9.64 -1.57 22.99
N TYR A 317 9.83 -2.76 22.46
CA TYR A 317 9.66 -3.08 21.03
C TYR A 317 8.25 -2.72 20.56
N GLU A 318 7.22 -3.20 21.25
CA GLU A 318 5.84 -2.93 20.92
C GLU A 318 5.52 -1.43 20.98
N ALA A 319 5.95 -0.72 22.01
CA ALA A 319 5.78 0.72 22.16
C ALA A 319 6.46 1.52 21.03
N ALA A 320 7.64 1.10 20.59
CA ALA A 320 8.38 1.73 19.51
C ALA A 320 7.75 1.49 18.13
N ARG A 321 7.23 0.28 17.88
CA ARG A 321 6.78 -0.13 16.54
C ARG A 321 5.29 0.04 16.29
N ARG A 322 4.45 -0.11 17.30
CA ARG A 322 2.99 -0.03 17.13
C ARG A 322 2.52 1.30 16.51
N PRO A 323 2.99 2.50 16.93
CA PRO A 323 2.55 3.74 16.33
C PRO A 323 2.95 3.90 14.84
N PRO A 324 4.19 3.67 14.39
CA PRO A 324 4.54 3.78 12.98
C PRO A 324 3.86 2.71 12.12
N VAL A 325 3.68 1.48 12.63
CA VAL A 325 2.92 0.43 11.94
C VAL A 325 1.46 0.83 11.77
N GLY A 326 0.80 1.34 12.82
CA GLY A 326 -0.57 1.80 12.76
C GLY A 326 -0.77 2.93 11.72
N ARG A 327 0.16 3.90 11.70
CA ARG A 327 0.15 4.96 10.66
C ARG A 327 0.29 4.37 9.26
N LEU A 328 1.18 3.40 9.07
CA LEU A 328 1.39 2.78 7.77
C LEU A 328 0.19 1.93 7.33
N GLN A 329 -0.45 1.20 8.26
CA GLN A 329 -1.68 0.48 7.99
C GLN A 329 -2.82 1.41 7.56
N GLU A 330 -2.93 2.61 8.14
CA GLU A 330 -3.94 3.58 7.72
C GLU A 330 -3.64 4.14 6.31
N LEU A 331 -2.38 4.47 6.01
CA LEU A 331 -1.97 4.87 4.66
C LEU A 331 -2.25 3.75 3.63
N ALA A 332 -1.95 2.50 4.00
CA ALA A 332 -2.18 1.33 3.17
C ALA A 332 -3.68 1.08 2.93
N ARG A 333 -4.52 1.25 3.96
CA ARG A 333 -5.99 1.14 3.85
C ARG A 333 -6.55 2.17 2.88
N ARG A 334 -6.11 3.44 2.96
CA ARG A 334 -6.52 4.48 1.98
C ARG A 334 -6.10 4.14 0.57
N SER A 335 -4.86 3.69 0.42
CA SER A 335 -4.35 3.25 -0.88
C SER A 335 -5.13 2.05 -1.41
N GLN A 336 -5.50 1.09 -0.56
CA GLN A 336 -6.35 -0.04 -0.93
C GLN A 336 -7.71 0.43 -1.44
N LEU A 337 -8.43 1.27 -0.68
CA LEU A 337 -9.74 1.81 -1.08
C LEU A 337 -9.66 2.59 -2.39
N TRP A 338 -8.57 3.31 -2.62
CA TRP A 338 -8.33 4.03 -3.87
C TRP A 338 -8.19 3.07 -5.06
N TRP A 339 -7.45 1.96 -4.90
CA TRP A 339 -7.30 0.96 -5.94
C TRP A 339 -8.59 0.16 -6.17
N GLU A 340 -9.26 -0.26 -5.11
CA GLU A 340 -10.57 -0.93 -5.20
C GLU A 340 -11.65 -0.10 -5.92
N SER A 341 -11.49 1.23 -5.96
CA SER A 341 -12.35 2.16 -6.68
C SER A 341 -11.71 2.79 -7.93
N PHE A 342 -10.54 2.31 -8.34
CA PHE A 342 -9.76 2.86 -9.45
C PHE A 342 -10.56 3.05 -10.76
N PRO A 343 -11.42 2.11 -11.22
CA PRO A 343 -12.16 2.26 -12.45
C PRO A 343 -13.01 3.53 -12.54
N SER A 344 -13.48 4.06 -11.41
CA SER A 344 -14.26 5.30 -11.37
C SER A 344 -13.49 6.55 -11.82
N ARG A 345 -12.15 6.47 -11.92
CA ARG A 345 -11.24 7.58 -12.23
C ARG A 345 -10.68 7.56 -13.66
N LEU A 346 -11.02 6.56 -14.48
CA LEU A 346 -10.47 6.41 -15.84
C LEU A 346 -10.85 7.58 -16.78
N HIS A 347 -11.84 8.37 -16.41
CA HIS A 347 -12.23 9.60 -17.12
C HIS A 347 -11.25 10.76 -16.93
N LEU A 348 -10.36 10.70 -15.91
CA LEU A 348 -9.39 11.76 -15.65
C LEU A 348 -8.28 11.79 -16.73
N PRO A 349 -7.75 12.97 -17.08
CA PRO A 349 -6.47 13.05 -17.77
C PRO A 349 -5.38 12.30 -17.01
N VAL A 350 -4.50 11.60 -17.71
CA VAL A 350 -3.54 10.68 -17.09
C VAL A 350 -2.59 11.38 -16.09
N GLU A 351 -2.27 12.67 -16.34
CA GLU A 351 -1.45 13.47 -15.41
C GLU A 351 -2.20 13.78 -14.11
N GLN A 352 -3.50 14.09 -14.20
CA GLN A 352 -4.34 14.28 -13.02
C GLN A 352 -4.58 12.98 -12.29
N LEU A 353 -4.74 11.86 -13.01
CA LEU A 353 -4.83 10.52 -12.42
C LEU A 353 -3.54 10.16 -11.68
N MET A 354 -2.36 10.50 -12.23
CA MET A 354 -1.09 10.32 -11.53
C MET A 354 -1.02 11.16 -10.25
N ILE A 355 -1.48 12.43 -10.28
CA ILE A 355 -1.57 13.26 -9.06
C ILE A 355 -2.54 12.62 -8.05
N ALA A 356 -3.71 12.15 -8.50
CA ALA A 356 -4.66 11.46 -7.63
C ALA A 356 -4.02 10.23 -6.97
N TYR A 357 -3.27 9.43 -7.73
CA TYR A 357 -2.51 8.28 -7.23
C TYR A 357 -1.46 8.70 -6.21
N MET A 358 -0.62 9.68 -6.51
CA MET A 358 0.47 10.09 -5.63
C MET A 358 -0.02 10.72 -4.33
N THR A 359 -1.14 11.43 -4.36
CA THR A 359 -1.71 12.12 -3.18
C THR A 359 -2.78 11.32 -2.44
N ARG A 360 -3.16 10.11 -2.91
CA ARG A 360 -4.30 9.31 -2.41
C ARG A 360 -4.31 9.05 -0.91
N ALA A 361 -3.14 8.82 -0.35
CA ALA A 361 -2.98 8.52 1.07
C ALA A 361 -2.58 9.75 1.91
N GLY A 362 -2.41 10.92 1.29
CA GLY A 362 -2.02 12.15 1.97
C GLY A 362 -0.55 12.24 2.38
N ASN A 363 0.31 11.31 1.94
CA ASN A 363 1.73 11.27 2.32
C ASN A 363 2.68 12.00 1.36
N VAL A 364 2.18 12.46 0.22
CA VAL A 364 2.94 13.22 -0.78
C VAL A 364 2.20 14.52 -1.09
N PRO A 365 2.59 15.66 -0.47
CA PRO A 365 2.02 16.96 -0.82
C PRO A 365 2.50 17.43 -2.19
N LEU A 366 1.70 18.29 -2.86
CA LEU A 366 1.97 18.77 -4.22
C LEU A 366 3.36 19.44 -4.35
N GLY A 367 3.76 20.24 -3.37
CA GLY A 367 5.08 20.89 -3.37
C GLY A 367 6.25 19.89 -3.36
N ARG A 368 6.12 18.79 -2.61
CA ARG A 368 7.13 17.73 -2.61
C ARG A 368 7.14 16.97 -3.94
N PHE A 369 5.98 16.76 -4.54
CA PHE A 369 5.87 16.13 -5.86
C PHE A 369 6.50 17.03 -6.95
N ALA A 370 6.30 18.34 -6.88
CA ALA A 370 6.91 19.31 -7.78
C ALA A 370 8.43 19.25 -7.79
N ALA A 371 9.04 19.06 -6.62
CA ALA A 371 10.51 19.05 -6.50
C ALA A 371 11.17 17.91 -7.27
N THR A 372 10.45 16.81 -7.52
CA THR A 372 10.97 15.63 -8.23
C THR A 372 10.35 15.43 -9.60
N ASN A 373 9.15 15.94 -9.84
CA ASN A 373 8.38 15.72 -11.08
C ASN A 373 7.68 17.02 -11.54
N PRO A 374 8.43 18.10 -11.78
CA PRO A 374 7.85 19.41 -12.09
C PRO A 374 7.05 19.41 -13.40
N GLU A 375 7.46 18.67 -14.43
CA GLU A 375 6.77 18.61 -15.73
C GLU A 375 5.37 17.98 -15.60
N VAL A 376 5.28 16.87 -14.90
CA VAL A 376 3.98 16.20 -14.66
C VAL A 376 3.05 17.10 -13.87
N LEU A 377 3.57 17.78 -12.85
CA LEU A 377 2.76 18.71 -12.07
C LEU A 377 2.34 19.93 -12.90
N ALA A 378 3.23 20.51 -13.71
CA ALA A 378 2.88 21.64 -14.56
C ALA A 378 1.73 21.29 -15.51
N THR A 379 1.80 20.12 -16.16
CA THR A 379 0.73 19.64 -17.04
C THR A 379 -0.58 19.43 -16.27
N ALA A 380 -0.54 18.80 -15.09
CA ALA A 380 -1.72 18.57 -14.25
C ALA A 380 -2.35 19.89 -13.78
N LEU A 381 -1.55 20.86 -13.34
CA LEU A 381 -2.00 22.19 -12.95
C LEU A 381 -2.54 22.99 -14.12
N GLY A 382 -1.95 22.84 -15.30
CA GLY A 382 -2.45 23.42 -16.54
C GLY A 382 -3.85 22.91 -16.86
N ARG A 383 -4.06 21.60 -16.81
CA ARG A 383 -5.39 20.97 -16.98
C ARG A 383 -6.40 21.48 -15.93
N TYR A 384 -5.98 21.56 -14.67
CA TYR A 384 -6.80 22.10 -13.58
C TYR A 384 -7.21 23.57 -13.81
N ALA A 385 -6.31 24.38 -14.33
CA ALA A 385 -6.54 25.80 -14.61
C ALA A 385 -7.17 26.08 -15.99
N GLY A 386 -7.35 25.05 -16.84
CA GLY A 386 -7.86 25.20 -18.20
C GLY A 386 -6.93 25.98 -19.13
N ARG A 387 -5.61 25.91 -18.93
CA ARG A 387 -4.59 26.55 -19.77
C ARG A 387 -3.30 25.73 -19.75
N ASP A 388 -2.44 25.88 -20.74
CA ASP A 388 -1.12 25.29 -20.71
C ASP A 388 -0.25 26.01 -19.66
N LEU A 389 0.56 25.23 -18.96
CA LEU A 389 1.50 25.70 -17.94
C LEU A 389 2.85 25.02 -18.14
N GLU A 390 3.87 25.82 -18.38
CA GLU A 390 5.25 25.31 -18.47
C GLU A 390 5.88 25.17 -17.09
N THR A 391 6.90 24.33 -16.98
CA THR A 391 7.65 24.08 -15.73
C THR A 391 8.23 25.37 -15.13
N SER A 392 8.73 26.27 -15.97
CA SER A 392 9.25 27.59 -15.58
C SER A 392 8.21 28.52 -14.95
N GLN A 393 6.94 28.24 -15.15
CA GLN A 393 5.79 29.00 -14.65
C GLN A 393 5.18 28.39 -13.39
N LEU A 394 5.76 27.32 -12.86
CA LEU A 394 5.29 26.74 -11.61
C LEU A 394 5.41 27.75 -10.47
N PRO A 395 4.34 27.98 -9.70
CA PRO A 395 4.37 28.92 -8.59
C PRO A 395 5.24 28.39 -7.45
N ALA A 396 5.89 29.29 -6.74
CA ALA A 396 6.66 28.94 -5.53
C ALA A 396 5.76 28.35 -4.43
N ASP A 397 4.56 28.90 -4.23
CA ASP A 397 3.51 28.34 -3.36
C ASP A 397 2.40 27.73 -4.24
N ILE A 398 2.55 26.44 -4.51
CA ILE A 398 1.60 25.67 -5.33
C ILE A 398 0.23 25.61 -4.65
N THR A 399 0.20 25.44 -3.35
CA THR A 399 -1.04 25.31 -2.57
C THR A 399 -1.87 26.58 -2.66
N SER A 400 -1.29 27.76 -2.38
CA SER A 400 -1.98 29.03 -2.56
C SER A 400 -2.41 29.25 -4.00
N TRP A 401 -1.55 28.96 -4.97
CA TRP A 401 -1.89 29.09 -6.37
C TRP A 401 -3.11 28.25 -6.77
N VAL A 402 -3.23 27.03 -6.31
CA VAL A 402 -4.39 26.15 -6.55
C VAL A 402 -5.66 26.73 -5.93
N LEU A 403 -5.58 27.18 -4.68
CA LEU A 403 -6.71 27.72 -3.94
C LEU A 403 -7.24 29.04 -4.54
N ASP A 404 -6.38 29.86 -5.13
CA ASP A 404 -6.71 31.14 -5.75
C ASP A 404 -7.24 31.01 -7.19
N ARG A 405 -7.38 29.80 -7.74
CA ARG A 405 -7.93 29.65 -9.11
C ARG A 405 -9.41 29.89 -9.15
N PRO A 406 -9.89 30.66 -10.16
CA PRO A 406 -11.31 30.86 -10.35
C PRO A 406 -12.00 29.54 -10.73
N LEU A 407 -13.30 29.44 -10.39
CA LEU A 407 -14.17 28.35 -10.83
C LEU A 407 -15.32 28.93 -11.64
N ARG A 408 -15.54 28.40 -12.85
CA ARG A 408 -16.77 28.66 -13.63
C ARG A 408 -17.74 27.50 -13.36
N HIS A 409 -18.91 27.85 -12.83
CA HIS A 409 -19.97 26.87 -12.56
C HIS A 409 -21.34 27.47 -12.88
N GLN A 410 -22.11 26.79 -13.74
CA GLN A 410 -23.47 27.21 -14.12
C GLN A 410 -23.58 28.70 -14.52
N GLY A 411 -22.63 29.19 -15.35
CA GLY A 411 -22.61 30.58 -15.83
C GLY A 411 -22.11 31.60 -14.78
N ARG A 412 -21.83 31.20 -13.55
CA ARG A 412 -21.22 32.05 -12.51
C ARG A 412 -19.71 31.84 -12.46
N GLN A 413 -18.98 32.89 -12.18
CA GLN A 413 -17.55 32.82 -11.91
C GLN A 413 -17.31 33.10 -10.42
N LEU A 414 -16.76 32.11 -9.73
CA LEU A 414 -16.22 32.28 -8.39
C LEU A 414 -14.76 32.72 -8.52
N PRO A 415 -14.31 33.72 -7.73
CA PRO A 415 -12.96 34.28 -7.88
C PRO A 415 -11.85 33.35 -7.45
N CYS A 416 -12.12 32.42 -6.52
CA CYS A 416 -11.17 31.44 -5.99
C CYS A 416 -11.88 30.13 -5.64
N ARG A 417 -11.10 29.13 -5.25
CA ARG A 417 -11.60 27.81 -4.82
C ARG A 417 -11.91 27.74 -3.33
N VAL A 418 -11.67 28.80 -2.58
CA VAL A 418 -11.96 28.89 -1.15
C VAL A 418 -13.25 29.66 -0.95
N LEU A 419 -14.15 29.10 -0.18
CA LEU A 419 -15.44 29.70 0.15
C LEU A 419 -15.45 30.17 1.60
N ALA A 420 -16.03 31.34 1.82
CA ALA A 420 -16.33 31.79 3.15
C ALA A 420 -17.36 30.85 3.83
N PRO A 421 -17.23 30.57 5.13
CA PRO A 421 -18.22 29.79 5.86
C PRO A 421 -19.62 30.39 5.68
N GLY A 422 -20.62 29.54 5.36
CA GLY A 422 -22.00 30.00 5.20
C GLY A 422 -22.38 30.60 3.83
N SER A 423 -21.46 30.65 2.86
CA SER A 423 -21.67 31.26 1.53
C SER A 423 -22.70 30.55 0.64
N PHE A 424 -23.19 29.36 1.01
CA PHE A 424 -24.18 28.61 0.23
C PHE A 424 -25.57 28.68 0.90
N GLY A 425 -26.58 29.07 0.10
CA GLY A 425 -27.97 28.92 0.46
C GLY A 425 -28.40 27.43 0.50
N THR A 426 -29.70 27.20 0.67
CA THR A 426 -30.33 25.87 0.78
C THR A 426 -30.14 24.95 -0.43
N THR A 427 -29.59 25.47 -1.54
CA THR A 427 -29.36 24.70 -2.78
C THR A 427 -28.14 23.76 -2.72
N VAL A 428 -27.30 23.86 -1.68
CA VAL A 428 -26.13 22.98 -1.48
C VAL A 428 -26.22 22.38 -0.06
N PRO A 429 -27.01 21.31 0.11
CA PRO A 429 -27.20 20.70 1.41
C PRO A 429 -25.90 20.14 1.97
N ALA A 430 -25.79 20.15 3.31
CA ALA A 430 -24.66 19.58 4.01
C ALA A 430 -24.80 18.04 4.14
N ILE A 431 -23.69 17.35 3.92
CA ILE A 431 -23.49 15.94 4.25
C ILE A 431 -22.54 15.88 5.43
N THR A 432 -23.05 15.41 6.57
CA THR A 432 -22.35 15.35 7.85
C THR A 432 -21.97 13.92 8.25
N ASP A 433 -22.22 12.97 7.37
CA ASP A 433 -21.98 11.55 7.63
C ASP A 433 -20.49 11.26 7.80
N VAL A 434 -20.15 10.62 8.90
CA VAL A 434 -18.83 10.08 9.15
C VAL A 434 -18.84 8.61 8.71
N VAL A 435 -18.20 8.31 7.58
CA VAL A 435 -18.08 6.95 7.07
C VAL A 435 -16.62 6.51 7.14
N SER A 436 -16.38 5.28 7.55
CA SER A 436 -15.02 4.71 7.55
C SER A 436 -14.61 4.18 6.18
N ASP A 437 -15.58 3.77 5.37
CA ASP A 437 -15.42 3.27 4.01
C ASP A 437 -16.39 3.96 3.05
N PRO A 438 -15.91 4.93 2.25
CA PRO A 438 -16.71 5.63 1.26
C PRO A 438 -17.36 4.73 0.19
N TRP A 439 -16.79 3.56 -0.08
CA TRP A 439 -17.29 2.59 -1.08
C TRP A 439 -18.02 1.38 -0.45
N GLY A 440 -18.24 1.40 0.87
CA GLY A 440 -19.03 0.42 1.57
C GLY A 440 -20.50 0.81 1.71
N PRO A 441 -21.33 -0.01 2.39
CA PRO A 441 -22.77 0.20 2.53
C PRO A 441 -23.17 1.57 3.11
N ALA A 442 -22.38 2.12 4.03
CA ALA A 442 -22.61 3.47 4.56
C ALA A 442 -22.44 4.55 3.48
N GLY A 443 -21.42 4.42 2.65
CA GLY A 443 -21.21 5.28 1.49
C GLY A 443 -22.34 5.13 0.46
N ASP A 444 -22.82 3.90 0.18
CA ASP A 444 -23.97 3.65 -0.70
C ASP A 444 -25.20 4.42 -0.25
N ALA A 445 -25.49 4.44 1.05
CA ALA A 445 -26.62 5.17 1.62
C ALA A 445 -26.48 6.68 1.41
N VAL A 446 -25.27 7.23 1.56
CA VAL A 446 -25.00 8.66 1.30
C VAL A 446 -25.21 8.99 -0.17
N VAL A 447 -24.66 8.20 -1.09
CA VAL A 447 -24.83 8.38 -2.54
C VAL A 447 -26.30 8.33 -2.94
N ALA A 448 -27.05 7.37 -2.42
CA ALA A 448 -28.47 7.24 -2.71
C ALA A 448 -29.27 8.47 -2.24
N ARG A 449 -28.95 9.05 -1.06
CA ARG A 449 -29.54 10.32 -0.61
C ARG A 449 -29.14 11.48 -1.50
N ALA A 450 -27.87 11.55 -1.89
CA ALA A 450 -27.37 12.60 -2.77
C ALA A 450 -28.07 12.58 -4.14
N ARG A 451 -28.28 11.40 -4.75
CA ARG A 451 -29.04 11.26 -6.01
C ARG A 451 -30.45 11.79 -5.86
N ARG A 452 -31.20 11.40 -4.82
CA ARG A 452 -32.55 11.91 -4.56
C ARG A 452 -32.58 13.43 -4.36
N ALA A 453 -31.59 13.98 -3.64
CA ALA A 453 -31.48 15.42 -3.45
C ALA A 453 -31.20 16.16 -4.77
N ARG A 454 -30.38 15.59 -5.67
CA ARG A 454 -30.16 16.13 -7.03
C ARG A 454 -31.44 16.13 -7.84
N GLU A 455 -32.19 15.05 -7.83
CA GLU A 455 -33.49 14.95 -8.48
C GLU A 455 -34.50 15.99 -7.95
N ALA A 456 -34.41 16.33 -6.65
CA ALA A 456 -35.17 17.38 -6.01
C ALA A 456 -34.63 18.80 -6.22
N GLY A 457 -33.58 18.98 -7.05
CA GLY A 457 -33.06 20.28 -7.45
C GLY A 457 -31.86 20.81 -6.65
N ALA A 458 -31.20 19.98 -5.81
CA ALA A 458 -29.96 20.40 -5.14
C ALA A 458 -28.87 20.75 -6.16
N GLY A 459 -28.19 21.90 -6.03
CA GLY A 459 -27.13 22.34 -6.93
C GLY A 459 -25.80 21.62 -6.73
N GLY A 460 -25.62 21.04 -5.57
CA GLY A 460 -24.39 20.34 -5.16
C GLY A 460 -24.44 19.90 -3.70
N PHE A 461 -23.28 19.60 -3.11
CA PHE A 461 -23.18 19.09 -1.74
C PHE A 461 -21.98 19.69 -1.01
N ARG A 462 -22.13 19.98 0.28
CA ARG A 462 -21.07 20.40 1.18
C ARG A 462 -20.79 19.28 2.18
N PHE A 463 -19.56 18.80 2.19
CA PHE A 463 -19.11 17.73 3.10
C PHE A 463 -18.41 18.35 4.30
N THR A 464 -18.96 18.13 5.48
CA THR A 464 -18.45 18.66 6.75
C THR A 464 -18.36 17.55 7.81
N GLY A 465 -17.63 17.78 8.90
CA GLY A 465 -17.45 16.79 9.98
C GLY A 465 -16.15 17.02 10.75
N PRO A 466 -15.59 15.98 11.42
CA PRO A 466 -14.40 16.11 12.26
C PRO A 466 -13.21 16.74 11.53
N ALA A 467 -12.42 17.53 12.25
CA ALA A 467 -11.31 18.30 11.69
C ALA A 467 -9.99 17.52 11.59
N ASP A 468 -9.91 16.31 12.17
CA ASP A 468 -8.72 15.49 12.08
C ASP A 468 -8.44 15.05 10.63
N ARG A 469 -7.16 14.88 10.32
CA ARG A 469 -6.71 14.58 8.95
C ARG A 469 -7.30 13.30 8.37
N PRO A 470 -7.36 12.16 9.09
CA PRO A 470 -8.03 10.95 8.59
C PRO A 470 -9.48 11.19 8.18
N SER A 471 -10.25 11.92 8.97
CA SER A 471 -11.65 12.27 8.68
C SER A 471 -11.79 13.16 7.44
N VAL A 472 -10.92 14.17 7.28
CA VAL A 472 -10.92 15.05 6.09
C VAL A 472 -10.59 14.28 4.82
N LEU A 473 -9.57 13.41 4.85
CA LEU A 473 -9.21 12.60 3.68
C LEU A 473 -10.33 11.62 3.30
N THR A 474 -10.98 10.98 4.27
CA THR A 474 -12.10 10.06 4.00
C THR A 474 -13.31 10.83 3.46
N ARG A 475 -13.56 12.02 3.98
CA ARG A 475 -14.59 12.94 3.48
C ARG A 475 -14.36 13.34 2.04
N MET A 476 -13.10 13.60 1.64
CA MET A 476 -12.76 13.88 0.24
C MET A 476 -13.01 12.67 -0.66
N ASP A 477 -12.74 11.46 -0.19
CA ASP A 477 -13.03 10.25 -0.95
C ASP A 477 -14.54 10.02 -1.12
N LEU A 478 -15.34 10.30 -0.08
CA LEU A 478 -16.80 10.25 -0.17
C LEU A 478 -17.34 11.35 -1.12
N ALA A 479 -16.77 12.54 -1.06
CA ALA A 479 -17.11 13.66 -1.92
C ALA A 479 -16.83 13.34 -3.40
N GLU A 480 -15.67 12.73 -3.70
CA GLU A 480 -15.33 12.22 -5.03
C GLU A 480 -16.37 11.22 -5.53
N ARG A 481 -16.76 10.27 -4.70
CA ARG A 481 -17.76 9.26 -5.05
C ARG A 481 -19.13 9.89 -5.34
N VAL A 482 -19.61 10.80 -4.48
CA VAL A 482 -20.89 11.51 -4.71
C VAL A 482 -20.83 12.35 -5.97
N ARG A 483 -19.69 13.02 -6.26
CA ARG A 483 -19.48 13.75 -7.49
C ARG A 483 -19.64 12.84 -8.72
N ALA A 484 -19.01 11.68 -8.71
CA ALA A 484 -19.06 10.75 -9.82
C ALA A 484 -20.46 10.16 -10.05
N GLU A 485 -21.19 9.85 -8.97
CA GLU A 485 -22.44 9.08 -9.03
C GLU A 485 -23.72 9.93 -8.94
N ALA A 486 -23.69 11.11 -8.31
CA ALA A 486 -24.83 12.00 -8.18
C ALA A 486 -24.64 13.34 -8.90
N GLY A 487 -23.39 13.74 -9.18
CA GLY A 487 -23.07 15.01 -9.80
C GLY A 487 -23.27 16.22 -8.89
N GLY A 488 -23.17 17.43 -9.47
CA GLY A 488 -23.35 18.69 -8.76
C GLY A 488 -22.03 19.27 -8.26
N LEU A 489 -22.12 20.47 -7.67
CA LEU A 489 -20.99 21.18 -7.11
C LEU A 489 -20.55 20.52 -5.80
N ILE A 490 -19.27 20.23 -5.64
CA ILE A 490 -18.74 19.56 -4.45
C ILE A 490 -17.87 20.52 -3.64
N VAL A 491 -18.24 20.72 -2.39
CA VAL A 491 -17.51 21.53 -1.42
C VAL A 491 -17.03 20.63 -0.28
N VAL A 492 -15.76 20.73 0.10
CA VAL A 492 -15.21 19.98 1.23
C VAL A 492 -14.68 20.92 2.29
N ASP A 493 -15.14 20.75 3.52
CA ASP A 493 -14.68 21.51 4.67
C ASP A 493 -13.46 20.83 5.30
N GLY A 494 -12.50 21.64 5.75
CA GLY A 494 -11.36 21.16 6.52
C GLY A 494 -10.63 22.30 7.23
N PRO A 495 -9.79 22.01 8.24
CA PRO A 495 -9.02 23.05 8.93
C PRO A 495 -7.92 23.63 8.02
N ALA A 496 -7.53 24.88 8.28
CA ALA A 496 -6.49 25.56 7.52
C ALA A 496 -5.13 24.84 7.56
N GLY A 497 -4.84 24.10 8.63
CA GLY A 497 -3.65 23.25 8.74
C GLY A 497 -3.57 22.09 7.71
N LEU A 498 -4.69 21.75 7.07
CA LEU A 498 -4.76 20.71 6.02
C LEU A 498 -4.93 21.29 4.60
N ARG A 499 -4.57 22.57 4.40
CA ARG A 499 -4.71 23.25 3.09
C ARG A 499 -4.02 22.53 1.94
N ASP A 500 -2.89 21.85 2.20
CA ASP A 500 -2.16 21.08 1.19
C ASP A 500 -2.94 19.85 0.72
N ASP A 501 -3.57 19.12 1.65
CA ASP A 501 -4.42 17.97 1.33
C ASP A 501 -5.67 18.41 0.56
N LEU A 502 -6.27 19.54 0.96
CA LEU A 502 -7.44 20.11 0.30
C LEU A 502 -7.10 20.59 -1.13
N ALA A 503 -5.96 21.26 -1.33
CA ALA A 503 -5.49 21.67 -2.65
C ALA A 503 -5.20 20.44 -3.53
N ALA A 504 -4.58 19.39 -2.99
CA ALA A 504 -4.41 18.14 -3.72
C ALA A 504 -5.75 17.49 -4.11
N GLY A 505 -6.76 17.60 -3.26
CA GLY A 505 -8.15 17.19 -3.54
C GLY A 505 -8.77 17.93 -4.72
N LEU A 506 -8.53 19.25 -4.84
CA LEU A 506 -8.99 20.05 -5.96
C LEU A 506 -8.31 19.64 -7.28
N VAL A 507 -6.98 19.53 -7.29
CA VAL A 507 -6.22 19.17 -8.51
C VAL A 507 -6.55 17.75 -8.98
N SER A 508 -6.76 16.81 -8.05
CA SER A 508 -7.12 15.42 -8.36
C SER A 508 -8.61 15.22 -8.67
N GLY A 509 -9.40 16.30 -8.68
CA GLY A 509 -10.82 16.23 -9.05
C GLY A 509 -11.75 15.66 -7.99
N ARG A 510 -11.31 15.54 -6.73
CA ARG A 510 -12.14 15.06 -5.61
C ARG A 510 -13.14 16.10 -5.11
N ALA A 511 -12.83 17.37 -5.27
CA ALA A 511 -13.69 18.49 -4.92
C ALA A 511 -13.61 19.60 -5.96
N ASP A 512 -14.61 20.49 -5.99
CA ASP A 512 -14.61 21.71 -6.79
C ASP A 512 -14.19 22.93 -5.99
N LEU A 513 -14.56 22.96 -4.71
CA LEU A 513 -14.33 24.03 -3.77
C LEU A 513 -13.98 23.48 -2.40
N VAL A 514 -13.31 24.28 -1.61
CA VAL A 514 -13.03 24.00 -0.21
C VAL A 514 -13.52 25.14 0.68
N SER A 515 -13.76 24.85 1.96
CA SER A 515 -14.07 25.87 2.96
C SER A 515 -13.23 25.57 4.21
N PHE A 516 -12.57 26.59 4.75
CA PHE A 516 -11.78 26.44 5.96
C PHE A 516 -12.70 26.57 7.19
N THR A 517 -12.64 25.55 8.05
CA THR A 517 -13.25 25.60 9.36
C THR A 517 -12.27 26.21 10.37
N GLU A 518 -12.79 26.93 11.36
CA GLU A 518 -11.97 27.35 12.50
C GLU A 518 -11.41 26.10 13.20
N GLU A 519 -10.13 26.13 13.55
CA GLU A 519 -9.56 25.08 14.39
C GLU A 519 -10.35 25.08 15.71
N ALA A 520 -10.89 23.95 16.10
CA ALA A 520 -11.46 23.78 17.44
C ALA A 520 -10.32 24.04 18.43
N ALA A 521 -10.49 25.09 19.24
CA ALA A 521 -9.53 25.55 20.24
C ALA A 521 -9.25 24.47 21.30
#